data_074c4354ceea8c55ef43ea8ee3126edf
#
_entry.id   074c4354ceea8c55ef43ea8ee3126edf
#
_cell.length_a   1.000
_cell.length_b   1.000
_cell.length_c   1.000
_cell.angle_alpha   90.00
_cell.angle_beta   90.00
_cell.angle_gamma   90.00
#
_symmetry.space_group_name_H-M   'P 1'
#
loop_
_entity.id
_entity.type
_entity.pdbx_description
1 polymer ?
#
loop_
_entity_poly.entity_id
_entity_poly.type
_entity_poly.pdbx_seq_one_letter_code
_entity_poly.pdbx_strand_id
1 'polypeptide(L)'
;MIFRVLLFVGLVLAAVVRAEIVLQEKVARLDVPHQGPFVRGGDGAIWGVNEGGALVSRDEGKTWEPREVYDQKRYRSRPERALLRTKEGVLLYAFLNENEKVFKWDDKQGGPLDGCRLPVYVARSADEGKTWAAPMLLQEGWCGAVRQMIQLRTGRIVLVSQVAKANPGRHVTLIYVSDDLGKSWTTAEPIDLGMQGNYAGKVAGLSGSTHGGGIEATVFEKRNGDLKLLLRVPHGHFEEMTSKDGLKWVSAMPSTIESSDSPGMMVRLASGRVALLWNRYTDPVKKLGRREELSLAFSNNDGITWTTPQVIAVNRVPKGAREGAHWISYPYAFEATPGRLWISTMQGGLRAELSEADFLAPVAVPLDGAAVRIVALGDSITRGARPRVTPQQTFPALTQAALRGAGLRAQVHNVGIGGERTDLALERLERDVISQRPDIVTVMYGTNDSWVDKGKMESRLPEQQFEENLRLIVSRLRVAKTRVVLMTEPRFGEENQRNGLGEDPNVRLARYMERVRVVAFELTVPLVDHFGQWTEFQQRGQKLQSWTTDGCHPNIEGHADLAHRIVAVVEPLARQILTSIP
;
A
#
# COMPACT_ATOMS: atom_id res chain seq x y z
N MET A 1 51.78 -49.56 32.89
CA MET A 1 51.42 -49.21 31.51
C MET A 1 50.02 -48.62 31.55
N ILE A 2 49.93 -47.26 31.63
CA ILE A 2 48.67 -46.53 31.86
C ILE A 2 48.35 -45.79 30.56
N PHE A 3 47.26 -46.22 29.91
CA PHE A 3 46.76 -45.53 28.69
C PHE A 3 45.93 -44.32 29.14
N ARG A 4 46.38 -43.12 28.78
CA ARG A 4 45.60 -41.89 28.84
C ARG A 4 44.79 -41.76 27.56
N VAL A 5 43.44 -41.77 27.71
CA VAL A 5 42.51 -41.42 26.65
C VAL A 5 42.30 -39.91 26.70
N LEU A 6 42.72 -39.21 25.65
CA LEU A 6 42.44 -37.78 25.41
C LEU A 6 41.07 -37.68 24.74
N LEU A 7 40.08 -37.14 25.46
CA LEU A 7 38.80 -36.73 24.88
C LEU A 7 38.97 -35.38 24.23
N PHE A 8 38.91 -35.34 22.88
CA PHE A 8 38.73 -34.08 22.14
C PHE A 8 37.26 -33.67 22.16
N VAL A 9 36.95 -32.68 22.97
CA VAL A 9 35.64 -31.99 22.89
C VAL A 9 35.74 -30.95 21.79
N GLY A 10 35.23 -31.31 20.62
CA GLY A 10 35.04 -30.37 19.53
C GLY A 10 33.90 -29.38 19.84
N LEU A 11 34.23 -28.17 20.22
CA LEU A 11 33.25 -27.04 20.24
C LEU A 11 32.84 -26.73 18.81
N VAL A 12 31.68 -27.25 18.40
CA VAL A 12 31.01 -26.74 17.19
C VAL A 12 30.40 -25.38 17.56
N LEU A 13 31.12 -24.31 17.24
CA LEU A 13 30.54 -22.97 17.22
C LEU A 13 29.48 -22.96 16.10
N ALA A 14 28.24 -23.21 16.43
CA ALA A 14 27.14 -22.88 15.56
C ALA A 14 27.14 -21.35 15.38
N ALA A 15 27.62 -20.88 14.25
CA ALA A 15 27.48 -19.49 13.85
C ALA A 15 25.98 -19.16 13.85
N VAL A 16 25.53 -18.43 14.86
CA VAL A 16 24.19 -17.84 14.88
C VAL A 16 24.17 -16.84 13.73
N VAL A 17 23.67 -17.25 12.58
CA VAL A 17 23.43 -16.35 11.46
C VAL A 17 22.36 -15.39 11.95
N ARG A 18 22.76 -14.21 12.41
CA ARG A 18 21.86 -13.12 12.73
C ARG A 18 21.14 -12.71 11.45
N ALA A 19 19.83 -12.63 11.50
CA ALA A 19 19.01 -12.02 10.49
C ALA A 19 19.52 -10.60 10.24
N GLU A 20 19.84 -10.28 9.00
CA GLU A 20 20.34 -8.96 8.63
C GLU A 20 19.25 -8.22 7.84
N ILE A 21 18.73 -7.14 8.44
CA ILE A 21 17.83 -6.24 7.74
C ILE A 21 18.66 -5.37 6.80
N VAL A 22 18.44 -5.56 5.50
CA VAL A 22 19.01 -4.76 4.43
C VAL A 22 18.08 -3.61 4.11
N LEU A 23 18.57 -2.39 4.22
CA LEU A 23 17.85 -1.17 3.86
C LEU A 23 18.08 -0.83 2.39
N GLN A 24 17.07 -0.23 1.77
CA GLN A 24 17.21 0.38 0.45
C GLN A 24 18.16 1.59 0.55
N GLU A 25 18.90 1.91 -0.51
CA GLU A 25 19.97 2.93 -0.52
C GLU A 25 19.56 4.33 -0.05
N LYS A 26 18.28 4.69 -0.23
CA LYS A 26 17.69 5.98 0.20
C LYS A 26 17.15 5.95 1.62
N VAL A 27 17.37 4.86 2.35
CA VAL A 27 16.88 4.64 3.71
C VAL A 27 18.05 4.53 4.66
N ALA A 28 18.12 5.41 5.63
CA ALA A 28 19.14 5.37 6.68
C ALA A 28 18.69 4.53 7.88
N ARG A 29 19.64 3.96 8.63
CA ARG A 29 19.34 3.42 9.96
C ARG A 29 19.04 4.58 10.92
N LEU A 30 17.97 4.41 11.68
CA LEU A 30 17.59 5.33 12.74
C LEU A 30 18.13 4.79 14.06
N ASP A 31 18.98 5.57 14.72
CA ASP A 31 19.57 5.22 16.03
C ASP A 31 18.61 5.65 17.16
N VAL A 32 17.42 5.06 17.20
CA VAL A 32 16.42 5.24 18.25
C VAL A 32 16.09 3.87 18.83
N PRO A 33 16.33 3.64 20.14
CA PRO A 33 16.14 2.32 20.73
C PRO A 33 14.68 1.92 20.88
N HIS A 34 13.77 2.88 20.79
CA HIS A 34 12.34 2.68 21.05
C HIS A 34 11.54 2.44 19.77
N GLN A 35 10.48 1.65 19.90
CA GLN A 35 9.56 1.36 18.82
C GLN A 35 8.58 2.52 18.53
N GLY A 36 8.23 3.28 19.56
CA GLY A 36 7.13 4.24 19.49
C GLY A 36 5.75 3.58 19.75
N PRO A 37 4.67 4.19 19.28
CA PRO A 37 4.57 5.38 18.41
C PRO A 37 5.18 6.65 19.02
N PHE A 38 5.43 7.64 18.14
CA PHE A 38 6.01 8.93 18.52
C PHE A 38 5.08 10.08 18.11
N VAL A 39 5.15 11.19 18.86
CA VAL A 39 4.51 12.47 18.53
C VAL A 39 5.43 13.62 18.94
N ARG A 40 5.27 14.78 18.29
CA ARG A 40 6.02 16.00 18.69
C ARG A 40 5.20 16.82 19.68
N GLY A 41 5.79 17.17 20.80
CA GLY A 41 5.24 18.08 21.80
C GLY A 41 5.19 19.53 21.33
N GLY A 42 4.45 20.38 22.03
CA GLY A 42 4.36 21.81 21.74
C GLY A 42 5.66 22.56 21.96
N ASP A 43 6.54 22.05 22.81
CA ASP A 43 7.88 22.53 23.09
C ASP A 43 8.96 22.01 22.13
N GLY A 44 8.52 21.23 21.11
CA GLY A 44 9.41 20.61 20.12
C GLY A 44 10.00 19.27 20.56
N ALA A 45 9.85 18.84 21.82
CA ALA A 45 10.31 17.54 22.28
C ALA A 45 9.58 16.38 21.56
N ILE A 46 10.27 15.26 21.38
CA ILE A 46 9.66 14.05 20.85
C ILE A 46 9.18 13.19 22.02
N TRP A 47 7.89 12.88 22.01
CA TRP A 47 7.28 11.94 22.94
C TRP A 47 7.18 10.58 22.30
N GLY A 48 7.59 9.54 23.01
CA GLY A 48 7.38 8.15 22.65
C GLY A 48 6.74 7.39 23.81
N VAL A 49 6.29 6.17 23.55
CA VAL A 49 5.72 5.30 24.57
C VAL A 49 6.31 3.90 24.46
N ASN A 50 6.44 3.23 25.62
CA ASN A 50 6.92 1.88 25.74
C ASN A 50 6.06 1.06 26.73
N GLU A 51 6.52 -0.11 27.13
CA GLU A 51 5.79 -0.97 28.09
C GLU A 51 5.59 -0.35 29.46
N GLY A 52 6.51 0.51 29.87
CA GLY A 52 6.52 1.14 31.22
C GLY A 52 5.87 2.52 31.29
N GLY A 53 5.51 3.13 30.14
CA GLY A 53 4.93 4.46 30.14
C GLY A 53 5.41 5.34 28.99
N ALA A 54 5.63 6.61 29.23
CA ALA A 54 6.11 7.56 28.23
C ALA A 54 7.63 7.83 28.34
N LEU A 55 8.18 8.32 27.25
CA LEU A 55 9.58 8.68 27.07
C LEU A 55 9.62 10.04 26.36
N VAL A 56 10.55 10.90 26.73
CA VAL A 56 10.74 12.23 26.14
C VAL A 56 12.18 12.40 25.68
N SER A 57 12.34 12.83 24.44
CA SER A 57 13.61 13.23 23.88
C SER A 57 13.58 14.73 23.53
N ARG A 58 14.64 15.46 23.88
CA ARG A 58 14.82 16.87 23.56
C ARG A 58 15.97 17.13 22.57
N ASP A 59 16.57 16.06 22.08
CA ASP A 59 17.74 16.06 21.21
C ASP A 59 17.56 15.20 19.96
N GLU A 60 16.34 15.22 19.40
CA GLU A 60 15.95 14.49 18.20
C GLU A 60 16.20 12.98 18.31
N GLY A 61 15.86 12.40 19.47
CA GLY A 61 15.86 10.95 19.68
C GLY A 61 17.19 10.35 20.13
N LYS A 62 18.22 11.15 20.37
CA LYS A 62 19.54 10.66 20.81
C LYS A 62 19.51 10.18 22.26
N THR A 63 18.85 10.94 23.13
CA THR A 63 18.63 10.57 24.53
C THR A 63 17.15 10.60 24.90
N TRP A 64 16.77 9.78 25.89
CA TRP A 64 15.39 9.60 26.30
C TRP A 64 15.25 9.61 27.81
N GLU A 65 14.35 10.44 28.30
CA GLU A 65 13.98 10.50 29.69
C GLU A 65 12.65 9.81 29.94
N PRO A 66 12.56 8.86 30.88
CA PRO A 66 11.28 8.23 31.21
C PRO A 66 10.34 9.21 31.91
N ARG A 67 9.05 9.06 31.64
CA ARG A 67 7.95 9.78 32.31
C ARG A 67 6.94 8.77 32.80
N GLU A 68 6.57 8.89 34.07
CA GLU A 68 5.51 8.07 34.63
C GLU A 68 4.16 8.49 34.05
N VAL A 69 3.40 7.53 33.56
CA VAL A 69 2.05 7.72 33.03
C VAL A 69 1.01 7.07 33.93
N TYR A 70 1.37 5.96 34.53
CA TYR A 70 0.51 5.14 35.38
C TYR A 70 1.34 4.27 36.32
N ASP A 71 0.69 3.74 37.37
CA ASP A 71 1.30 2.74 38.26
C ASP A 71 1.60 1.44 37.49
N GLN A 72 2.89 1.16 37.30
CA GLN A 72 3.38 -0.02 36.55
C GLN A 72 3.06 -1.37 37.25
N LYS A 73 2.71 -1.36 38.52
CA LYS A 73 2.20 -2.57 39.20
C LYS A 73 0.81 -2.94 38.72
N ARG A 74 0.01 -1.94 38.36
CA ARG A 74 -1.36 -2.10 37.86
C ARG A 74 -1.44 -2.19 36.36
N TYR A 75 -0.61 -1.44 35.64
CA TYR A 75 -0.67 -1.32 34.19
C TYR A 75 0.67 -1.65 33.55
N ARG A 76 0.60 -2.41 32.43
CA ARG A 76 1.74 -2.68 31.58
C ARG A 76 1.26 -2.72 30.13
N SER A 77 1.82 -1.88 29.28
CA SER A 77 1.42 -1.79 27.90
C SER A 77 2.04 -2.90 27.04
N ARG A 78 1.26 -3.42 26.09
CA ARG A 78 1.78 -4.26 25.00
C ARG A 78 2.42 -3.39 23.90
N PRO A 79 3.16 -4.02 22.94
CA PRO A 79 3.69 -3.33 21.76
C PRO A 79 2.64 -2.67 20.87
N GLU A 80 1.42 -3.25 20.76
CA GLU A 80 0.29 -2.64 20.06
C GLU A 80 -0.32 -1.54 20.91
N ARG A 81 -0.08 -0.30 20.53
CA ARG A 81 -0.48 0.88 21.28
C ARG A 81 -0.58 2.10 20.35
N ALA A 82 -1.31 3.12 20.77
CA ALA A 82 -1.47 4.37 20.03
C ALA A 82 -1.15 5.57 20.92
N LEU A 83 -0.50 6.57 20.36
CA LEU A 83 -0.18 7.84 21.01
C LEU A 83 -0.63 8.97 20.09
N LEU A 84 -1.30 9.95 20.66
CA LEU A 84 -1.75 11.16 19.98
C LEU A 84 -1.43 12.38 20.84
N ARG A 85 -0.91 13.42 20.21
CA ARG A 85 -0.96 14.78 20.72
C ARG A 85 -1.99 15.57 19.93
N THR A 86 -2.98 16.11 20.60
CA THR A 86 -4.01 16.95 19.97
C THR A 86 -3.45 18.35 19.68
N LYS A 87 -4.15 19.10 18.83
CA LYS A 87 -3.81 20.51 18.52
C LYS A 87 -3.85 21.39 19.76
N GLU A 88 -4.67 21.02 20.74
CA GLU A 88 -4.85 21.71 22.02
C GLU A 88 -3.80 21.33 23.07
N GLY A 89 -2.85 20.44 22.74
CA GLY A 89 -1.76 20.02 23.61
C GLY A 89 -2.12 18.89 24.58
N VAL A 90 -3.26 18.22 24.38
CA VAL A 90 -3.61 17.03 25.16
C VAL A 90 -2.87 15.82 24.61
N LEU A 91 -2.20 15.07 25.48
CA LEU A 91 -1.61 13.78 25.14
C LEU A 91 -2.58 12.65 25.52
N LEU A 92 -2.78 11.73 24.60
CA LEU A 92 -3.60 10.53 24.76
C LEU A 92 -2.78 9.30 24.44
N TYR A 93 -2.76 8.34 25.36
CA TYR A 93 -2.05 7.09 25.21
C TYR A 93 -3.01 5.92 25.40
N ALA A 94 -3.35 5.22 24.31
CA ALA A 94 -4.19 4.03 24.32
C ALA A 94 -3.33 2.76 24.26
N PHE A 95 -3.61 1.79 25.14
CA PHE A 95 -2.82 0.57 25.28
C PHE A 95 -3.63 -0.63 25.76
N LEU A 96 -3.15 -1.82 25.43
CA LEU A 96 -3.63 -3.09 25.96
C LEU A 96 -2.91 -3.38 27.27
N ASN A 97 -3.66 -3.68 28.35
CA ASN A 97 -3.06 -3.94 29.66
C ASN A 97 -2.65 -5.41 29.79
N GLU A 98 -1.36 -5.71 29.67
CA GLU A 98 -0.79 -7.06 29.80
C GLU A 98 -0.94 -7.63 31.21
N ASN A 99 -0.98 -6.79 32.25
CA ASN A 99 -1.14 -7.24 33.63
C ASN A 99 -2.54 -7.84 33.91
N GLU A 100 -3.53 -7.53 33.08
CA GLU A 100 -4.88 -8.09 33.17
C GLU A 100 -5.16 -9.18 32.13
N LYS A 101 -4.14 -9.63 31.42
CA LYS A 101 -4.30 -10.64 30.36
C LYS A 101 -4.68 -11.99 30.94
N VAL A 102 -5.81 -12.50 30.47
CA VAL A 102 -6.26 -13.88 30.66
C VAL A 102 -6.54 -14.47 29.29
N PHE A 103 -5.74 -15.43 28.84
CA PHE A 103 -5.93 -16.10 27.56
C PHE A 103 -6.67 -17.42 27.75
N LYS A 104 -7.90 -17.48 27.24
CA LYS A 104 -8.72 -18.69 27.18
C LYS A 104 -9.33 -18.77 25.78
N TRP A 105 -9.01 -19.82 25.04
CA TRP A 105 -9.33 -19.90 23.62
C TRP A 105 -9.90 -21.25 23.23
N ASP A 106 -10.94 -21.26 22.40
CA ASP A 106 -11.46 -22.45 21.74
C ASP A 106 -10.85 -22.56 20.33
N ASP A 107 -9.88 -23.45 20.16
CA ASP A 107 -9.21 -23.67 18.88
C ASP A 107 -10.13 -24.29 17.81
N LYS A 108 -11.20 -24.97 18.22
CA LYS A 108 -12.15 -25.59 17.28
C LYS A 108 -13.07 -24.54 16.66
N GLN A 109 -13.60 -23.66 17.49
CA GLN A 109 -14.46 -22.56 17.06
C GLN A 109 -13.67 -21.31 16.64
N GLY A 110 -12.38 -21.26 17.00
CA GLY A 110 -11.50 -20.14 16.68
C GLY A 110 -11.86 -18.84 17.38
N GLY A 111 -12.37 -18.93 18.63
CA GLY A 111 -12.84 -17.78 19.37
C GLY A 111 -12.50 -17.80 20.86
N PRO A 112 -12.70 -16.67 21.56
CA PRO A 112 -12.45 -16.56 22.99
C PRO A 112 -13.50 -17.35 23.80
N LEU A 113 -13.05 -18.00 24.86
CA LEU A 113 -13.91 -18.57 25.89
C LEU A 113 -14.22 -17.54 26.98
N ASP A 114 -15.20 -17.84 27.82
CA ASP A 114 -15.61 -16.96 28.92
C ASP A 114 -14.43 -16.61 29.84
N GLY A 115 -14.33 -15.31 30.13
CA GLY A 115 -13.25 -14.71 30.91
C GLY A 115 -11.94 -14.52 30.15
N CYS A 116 -11.91 -14.76 28.83
CA CYS A 116 -10.78 -14.35 27.98
C CYS A 116 -10.71 -12.81 27.96
N ARG A 117 -9.56 -12.24 28.36
CA ARG A 117 -9.45 -10.81 28.62
C ARG A 117 -8.08 -10.27 28.20
N LEU A 118 -8.08 -9.14 27.54
CA LEU A 118 -6.96 -8.26 27.26
C LEU A 118 -7.52 -6.86 26.99
N PRO A 119 -7.82 -6.08 28.04
CA PRO A 119 -8.60 -4.84 27.93
C PRO A 119 -7.79 -3.68 27.38
N VAL A 120 -8.49 -2.70 26.79
CA VAL A 120 -7.92 -1.41 26.35
C VAL A 120 -8.14 -0.34 27.41
N TYR A 121 -7.08 0.38 27.72
CA TYR A 121 -7.09 1.57 28.54
C TYR A 121 -6.63 2.79 27.77
N VAL A 122 -7.10 3.97 28.17
CA VAL A 122 -6.62 5.27 27.68
C VAL A 122 -6.15 6.11 28.85
N ALA A 123 -4.87 6.49 28.85
CA ALA A 123 -4.30 7.48 29.74
C ALA A 123 -4.35 8.86 29.07
N ARG A 124 -4.61 9.92 29.84
CA ARG A 124 -4.77 11.29 29.36
C ARG A 124 -3.95 12.27 30.16
N SER A 125 -3.22 13.14 29.48
CA SER A 125 -2.58 14.32 30.05
C SER A 125 -3.16 15.58 29.41
N ALA A 126 -3.52 16.57 30.23
CA ALA A 126 -4.08 17.83 29.76
C ALA A 126 -3.04 18.97 29.71
N ASP A 127 -1.79 18.70 30.08
CA ASP A 127 -0.75 19.67 30.35
C ASP A 127 0.59 19.32 29.68
N GLU A 128 0.51 18.81 28.44
CA GLU A 128 1.69 18.39 27.64
C GLU A 128 2.53 17.31 28.36
N GLY A 129 1.89 16.38 29.05
CA GLY A 129 2.56 15.24 29.69
C GLY A 129 3.22 15.52 31.02
N LYS A 130 2.99 16.69 31.65
CA LYS A 130 3.52 17.01 32.99
C LYS A 130 2.82 16.16 34.06
N THR A 131 1.51 16.00 33.93
CA THR A 131 0.71 15.11 34.77
C THR A 131 -0.22 14.24 33.92
N TRP A 132 -0.56 13.06 34.44
CA TRP A 132 -1.44 12.11 33.79
C TRP A 132 -2.59 11.69 34.70
N ALA A 133 -3.80 11.70 34.18
CA ALA A 133 -4.94 11.12 34.86
C ALA A 133 -4.83 9.59 34.92
N ALA A 134 -5.48 8.98 35.91
CA ALA A 134 -5.57 7.52 35.97
C ALA A 134 -6.15 6.96 34.66
N PRO A 135 -5.55 5.88 34.11
CA PRO A 135 -6.05 5.29 32.87
C PRO A 135 -7.52 4.86 32.98
N MET A 136 -8.31 5.29 32.01
CA MET A 136 -9.71 4.93 31.90
C MET A 136 -9.83 3.62 31.13
N LEU A 137 -10.61 2.66 31.64
CA LEU A 137 -10.99 1.47 30.91
C LEU A 137 -11.89 1.87 29.74
N LEU A 138 -11.45 1.60 28.51
CA LEU A 138 -12.21 1.90 27.30
C LEU A 138 -12.95 0.67 26.78
N GLN A 139 -12.33 -0.50 26.82
CA GLN A 139 -12.85 -1.71 26.19
C GLN A 139 -12.50 -2.96 26.96
N GLU A 140 -13.49 -3.82 27.16
CA GLU A 140 -13.37 -5.15 27.77
C GLU A 140 -13.22 -6.26 26.72
N GLY A 141 -12.86 -7.47 27.19
CA GLY A 141 -12.73 -8.67 26.38
C GLY A 141 -11.33 -8.84 25.78
N TRP A 142 -11.20 -9.74 24.81
CA TRP A 142 -9.93 -9.95 24.10
C TRP A 142 -9.80 -8.96 22.95
N CYS A 143 -9.12 -7.86 23.22
CA CYS A 143 -9.05 -6.75 22.26
C CYS A 143 -7.97 -6.93 21.18
N GLY A 144 -6.91 -7.66 21.45
CA GLY A 144 -5.89 -8.07 20.48
C GLY A 144 -4.97 -6.97 20.01
N ALA A 145 -5.48 -5.84 19.51
CA ALA A 145 -4.67 -4.72 19.04
C ALA A 145 -5.33 -3.34 19.21
N VAL A 146 -4.49 -2.33 19.44
CA VAL A 146 -4.78 -0.90 19.31
C VAL A 146 -3.69 -0.34 18.39
N ARG A 147 -4.08 0.23 17.23
CA ARG A 147 -3.09 0.53 16.19
C ARG A 147 -2.87 2.00 15.94
N GLN A 148 -3.92 2.80 15.96
CA GLN A 148 -3.84 4.19 15.54
C GLN A 148 -4.87 5.06 16.23
N MET A 149 -4.48 6.29 16.54
CA MET A 149 -5.35 7.36 17.03
C MET A 149 -5.03 8.63 16.25
N ILE A 150 -6.06 9.29 15.71
CA ILE A 150 -5.92 10.54 14.96
C ILE A 150 -6.87 11.60 15.47
N GLN A 151 -6.51 12.87 15.34
CA GLN A 151 -7.43 13.99 15.53
C GLN A 151 -7.83 14.57 14.18
N LEU A 152 -9.12 14.69 13.94
CA LEU A 152 -9.70 15.25 12.73
C LEU A 152 -9.57 16.79 12.75
N ARG A 153 -9.81 17.42 11.60
CA ARG A 153 -9.84 18.89 11.50
C ARG A 153 -10.95 19.52 12.33
N THR A 154 -12.03 18.79 12.56
CA THR A 154 -13.14 19.18 13.44
C THR A 154 -12.77 19.19 14.92
N GLY A 155 -11.62 18.61 15.32
CA GLY A 155 -11.22 18.38 16.69
C GLY A 155 -11.61 17.00 17.22
N ARG A 156 -12.52 16.27 16.56
CA ARG A 156 -12.90 14.89 16.92
C ARG A 156 -11.69 13.98 16.88
N ILE A 157 -11.59 13.08 17.84
CA ILE A 157 -10.55 12.06 17.92
C ILE A 157 -11.16 10.72 17.49
N VAL A 158 -10.41 9.96 16.69
CA VAL A 158 -10.78 8.61 16.24
C VAL A 158 -9.70 7.64 16.68
N LEU A 159 -10.08 6.60 17.43
CA LEU A 159 -9.22 5.52 17.90
C LEU A 159 -9.68 4.21 17.27
N VAL A 160 -8.74 3.49 16.65
CA VAL A 160 -8.99 2.18 16.03
C VAL A 160 -8.55 1.06 16.95
N SER A 161 -9.46 0.14 17.22
CA SER A 161 -9.28 -1.05 18.05
C SER A 161 -9.97 -2.26 17.41
N GLN A 162 -9.99 -3.39 18.12
CA GLN A 162 -10.67 -4.61 17.71
C GLN A 162 -11.04 -5.46 18.91
N VAL A 163 -11.93 -6.43 18.70
CA VAL A 163 -12.27 -7.45 19.69
C VAL A 163 -12.48 -8.80 19.02
N ALA A 164 -12.05 -9.88 19.66
CA ALA A 164 -12.45 -11.22 19.26
C ALA A 164 -13.83 -11.57 19.83
N LYS A 165 -14.68 -12.16 19.00
CA LYS A 165 -16.01 -12.66 19.36
C LYS A 165 -16.05 -14.17 19.22
N ALA A 166 -16.86 -14.82 20.07
CA ALA A 166 -17.21 -16.23 19.96
C ALA A 166 -18.51 -16.43 19.18
N ASN A 167 -18.79 -17.67 18.78
CA ASN A 167 -20.07 -18.16 18.23
C ASN A 167 -20.61 -17.39 17.01
N PRO A 168 -19.98 -17.45 15.84
CA PRO A 168 -18.72 -18.10 15.51
C PRO A 168 -17.50 -17.26 15.91
N GLY A 169 -16.36 -17.93 16.08
CA GLY A 169 -15.09 -17.24 16.36
C GLY A 169 -14.70 -16.32 15.22
N ARG A 170 -14.53 -15.03 15.51
CA ARG A 170 -14.18 -14.00 14.55
C ARG A 170 -13.64 -12.74 15.21
N HIS A 171 -13.00 -11.91 14.41
CA HIS A 171 -12.59 -10.58 14.82
C HIS A 171 -13.59 -9.51 14.34
N VAL A 172 -13.79 -8.51 15.17
CA VAL A 172 -14.63 -7.33 14.90
C VAL A 172 -13.78 -6.09 15.10
N THR A 173 -13.70 -5.24 14.11
CA THR A 173 -13.05 -3.93 14.26
C THR A 173 -13.97 -2.99 15.01
N LEU A 174 -13.44 -2.38 16.07
CA LEU A 174 -14.11 -1.37 16.88
C LEU A 174 -13.43 -0.01 16.68
N ILE A 175 -14.25 1.02 16.58
CA ILE A 175 -13.78 2.38 16.47
C ILE A 175 -14.45 3.21 17.57
N TYR A 176 -13.66 4.02 18.23
CA TYR A 176 -14.09 4.93 19.27
C TYR A 176 -13.86 6.36 18.82
N VAL A 177 -14.81 7.23 19.09
CA VAL A 177 -14.70 8.66 18.84
C VAL A 177 -14.82 9.46 20.13
N SER A 178 -14.08 10.56 20.22
CA SER A 178 -14.20 11.51 21.33
C SER A 178 -14.29 12.92 20.78
N ASP A 179 -15.25 13.70 21.28
CA ASP A 179 -15.46 15.10 20.93
C ASP A 179 -15.00 16.07 22.05
N ASP A 180 -14.45 15.53 23.14
CA ASP A 180 -14.07 16.27 24.36
C ASP A 180 -12.60 16.05 24.76
N LEU A 181 -11.75 15.85 23.76
CA LEU A 181 -10.31 15.65 23.95
C LEU A 181 -9.97 14.42 24.81
N GLY A 182 -10.72 13.33 24.60
CA GLY A 182 -10.46 12.03 25.26
C GLY A 182 -10.97 11.91 26.69
N LYS A 183 -11.85 12.82 27.15
CA LYS A 183 -12.49 12.70 28.47
C LYS A 183 -13.60 11.64 28.45
N SER A 184 -14.34 11.56 27.35
CA SER A 184 -15.33 10.51 27.11
C SER A 184 -15.25 9.97 25.68
N TRP A 185 -15.79 8.77 25.46
CA TRP A 185 -15.71 8.06 24.19
C TRP A 185 -17.04 7.43 23.83
N THR A 186 -17.41 7.56 22.55
CA THR A 186 -18.56 6.91 21.94
C THR A 186 -18.05 5.79 21.05
N THR A 187 -18.63 4.59 21.17
CA THR A 187 -18.35 3.46 20.28
C THR A 187 -19.10 3.62 18.98
N ALA A 188 -18.40 3.52 17.86
CA ALA A 188 -18.99 3.48 16.53
C ALA A 188 -19.75 2.17 16.30
N GLU A 189 -20.54 2.11 15.22
CA GLU A 189 -21.13 0.86 14.75
C GLU A 189 -20.00 -0.15 14.47
N PRO A 190 -20.03 -1.36 15.07
CA PRO A 190 -18.98 -2.34 14.90
C PRO A 190 -18.86 -2.82 13.45
N ILE A 191 -17.63 -2.92 12.95
CA ILE A 191 -17.36 -3.47 11.62
C ILE A 191 -17.15 -4.97 11.76
N ASP A 192 -18.18 -5.76 11.53
CA ASP A 192 -18.21 -7.22 11.68
C ASP A 192 -18.28 -7.93 10.31
N LEU A 193 -17.16 -7.97 9.61
CA LEU A 193 -17.05 -8.66 8.33
C LEU A 193 -17.10 -10.19 8.49
N GLY A 194 -16.73 -10.71 9.64
CA GLY A 194 -16.67 -12.15 9.89
C GLY A 194 -18.01 -12.89 9.84
N MET A 195 -19.13 -12.15 9.78
CA MET A 195 -20.46 -12.67 9.54
C MET A 195 -20.89 -12.62 8.07
N GLN A 196 -20.04 -12.12 7.18
CA GLN A 196 -20.40 -11.84 5.80
C GLN A 196 -19.60 -12.73 4.83
N GLY A 197 -20.28 -13.57 4.05
CA GLY A 197 -19.78 -14.24 2.86
C GLY A 197 -18.34 -14.78 2.96
N ASN A 198 -17.44 -14.25 2.14
CA ASN A 198 -16.05 -14.70 2.03
C ASN A 198 -15.17 -14.41 3.26
N TYR A 199 -15.64 -13.59 4.21
CA TYR A 199 -14.90 -13.26 5.42
C TYR A 199 -15.25 -14.15 6.61
N ALA A 200 -16.23 -15.05 6.46
CA ALA A 200 -16.65 -15.96 7.52
C ALA A 200 -15.72 -17.18 7.63
N GLY A 201 -15.44 -17.61 8.86
CA GLY A 201 -14.74 -18.85 9.17
C GLY A 201 -13.21 -18.78 9.03
N LYS A 202 -12.57 -19.96 9.05
CA LYS A 202 -11.12 -20.10 8.87
C LYS A 202 -10.76 -20.02 7.40
N VAL A 203 -9.78 -19.19 7.07
CA VAL A 203 -9.23 -19.15 5.71
C VAL A 203 -8.23 -20.29 5.54
N ALA A 204 -8.49 -21.19 4.59
CA ALA A 204 -7.62 -22.32 4.31
C ALA A 204 -6.21 -21.88 3.88
N GLY A 205 -5.19 -22.49 4.48
CA GLY A 205 -3.79 -22.26 4.13
C GLY A 205 -3.07 -21.17 4.92
N LEU A 206 -3.74 -20.51 5.87
CA LEU A 206 -3.08 -19.56 6.78
C LEU A 206 -2.85 -20.19 8.14
N SER A 207 -1.61 -20.09 8.65
CA SER A 207 -1.22 -20.72 9.91
C SER A 207 -1.88 -20.05 11.12
N GLY A 208 -2.59 -20.83 11.89
CA GLY A 208 -2.71 -20.71 13.35
C GLY A 208 -3.67 -19.71 13.94
N SER A 209 -4.12 -18.63 13.32
CA SER A 209 -4.90 -17.60 14.01
C SER A 209 -5.83 -16.74 13.15
N THR A 210 -6.04 -17.08 11.92
CA THR A 210 -6.89 -16.29 11.04
C THR A 210 -8.34 -16.69 11.21
N HIS A 211 -8.99 -15.96 12.07
CA HIS A 211 -10.43 -16.00 12.23
C HIS A 211 -11.04 -14.98 11.25
N GLY A 212 -12.24 -15.26 10.77
CA GLY A 212 -12.96 -14.38 9.89
C GLY A 212 -13.03 -12.94 10.40
N GLY A 213 -13.22 -12.01 9.49
CA GLY A 213 -13.34 -10.59 9.77
C GLY A 213 -12.13 -9.75 9.36
N GLY A 214 -12.28 -8.44 9.49
CA GLY A 214 -11.21 -7.46 9.29
C GLY A 214 -10.62 -7.01 10.63
N ILE A 215 -9.30 -6.85 10.69
CA ILE A 215 -8.56 -6.49 11.90
C ILE A 215 -7.50 -5.43 11.64
N GLU A 216 -6.96 -4.88 12.73
CA GLU A 216 -5.74 -4.06 12.74
C GLU A 216 -5.77 -2.94 11.68
N ALA A 217 -6.89 -2.24 11.62
CA ALA A 217 -7.12 -1.22 10.63
C ALA A 217 -6.23 0.01 10.82
N THR A 218 -6.02 0.74 9.73
CA THR A 218 -5.38 2.06 9.72
C THR A 218 -6.33 3.08 9.07
N VAL A 219 -6.33 4.32 9.55
CA VAL A 219 -7.29 5.36 9.19
C VAL A 219 -6.62 6.70 8.92
N PHE A 220 -7.14 7.49 7.99
CA PHE A 220 -6.78 8.89 7.82
C PHE A 220 -7.98 9.73 7.39
N GLU A 221 -7.90 11.04 7.63
CA GLU A 221 -8.88 12.02 7.17
C GLU A 221 -8.52 12.50 5.75
N LYS A 222 -9.46 12.41 4.81
CA LYS A 222 -9.35 12.97 3.46
C LYS A 222 -9.42 14.50 3.48
N ARG A 223 -9.01 15.15 2.38
CA ARG A 223 -9.11 16.61 2.25
C ARG A 223 -10.56 17.14 2.31
N ASN A 224 -11.53 16.34 1.88
CA ASN A 224 -12.95 16.70 1.97
C ASN A 224 -13.57 16.48 3.35
N GLY A 225 -12.81 15.96 4.34
CA GLY A 225 -13.27 15.68 5.70
C GLY A 225 -13.76 14.26 5.93
N ASP A 226 -14.01 13.49 4.88
CA ASP A 226 -14.35 12.07 5.03
C ASP A 226 -13.15 11.28 5.57
N LEU A 227 -13.41 10.14 6.17
CA LEU A 227 -12.40 9.20 6.64
C LEU A 227 -12.25 8.06 5.64
N LYS A 228 -11.02 7.58 5.46
CA LYS A 228 -10.71 6.33 4.76
C LYS A 228 -10.04 5.36 5.73
N LEU A 229 -10.52 4.13 5.75
CA LEU A 229 -10.02 3.02 6.56
C LEU A 229 -9.51 1.92 5.64
N LEU A 230 -8.36 1.32 5.97
CA LEU A 230 -7.89 0.07 5.39
C LEU A 230 -7.87 -0.98 6.49
N LEU A 231 -8.57 -2.10 6.25
CA LEU A 231 -8.61 -3.25 7.15
C LEU A 231 -7.71 -4.36 6.61
N ARG A 232 -6.92 -4.95 7.48
CA ARG A 232 -6.21 -6.19 7.19
C ARG A 232 -7.22 -7.33 7.07
N VAL A 233 -7.14 -8.04 5.93
CA VAL A 233 -7.88 -9.28 5.65
C VAL A 233 -6.95 -10.30 4.99
N PRO A 234 -7.21 -11.63 5.12
CA PRO A 234 -6.33 -12.67 4.59
C PRO A 234 -6.60 -12.99 3.11
N HIS A 235 -6.92 -11.99 2.28
CA HIS A 235 -7.35 -12.19 0.89
C HIS A 235 -6.37 -11.62 -0.16
N GLY A 236 -5.15 -11.26 0.24
CA GLY A 236 -4.13 -10.71 -0.65
C GLY A 236 -4.30 -9.22 -0.97
N HIS A 237 -5.25 -8.56 -0.35
CA HIS A 237 -5.51 -7.11 -0.44
C HIS A 237 -6.03 -6.58 0.90
N PHE A 238 -6.10 -5.27 1.07
CA PHE A 238 -6.85 -4.65 2.15
C PHE A 238 -8.32 -4.51 1.76
N GLU A 239 -9.23 -4.55 2.74
CA GLU A 239 -10.57 -4.00 2.56
C GLU A 239 -10.56 -2.51 2.89
N GLU A 240 -11.22 -1.71 2.05
CA GLU A 240 -11.35 -0.28 2.29
C GLU A 240 -12.78 0.11 2.63
N MET A 241 -12.91 1.03 3.57
CA MET A 241 -14.18 1.61 3.99
C MET A 241 -14.05 3.13 4.11
N THR A 242 -15.17 3.82 4.04
CA THR A 242 -15.22 5.27 4.24
C THR A 242 -16.29 5.64 5.27
N SER A 243 -16.06 6.77 5.94
CA SER A 243 -17.01 7.35 6.90
C SER A 243 -16.98 8.87 6.81
N LYS A 244 -18.11 9.52 7.10
CA LYS A 244 -18.18 10.98 7.22
C LYS A 244 -17.87 11.49 8.62
N ASP A 245 -18.09 10.66 9.61
CA ASP A 245 -18.11 11.08 11.03
C ASP A 245 -17.31 10.15 11.95
N GLY A 246 -16.82 9.02 11.45
CA GLY A 246 -16.13 8.00 12.23
C GLY A 246 -17.05 7.07 13.01
N LEU A 247 -18.37 7.32 13.01
CA LEU A 247 -19.38 6.52 13.72
C LEU A 247 -20.05 5.49 12.81
N LYS A 248 -20.33 5.88 11.56
CA LYS A 248 -20.93 5.00 10.55
C LYS A 248 -19.97 4.80 9.40
N TRP A 249 -19.74 3.53 9.03
CA TRP A 249 -18.83 3.13 7.99
C TRP A 249 -19.57 2.49 6.83
N VAL A 250 -19.28 2.95 5.61
CA VAL A 250 -19.88 2.43 4.39
C VAL A 250 -19.23 1.10 4.04
N SER A 251 -19.99 0.21 3.40
CA SER A 251 -19.63 -1.17 3.02
C SER A 251 -18.17 -1.35 2.61
N ALA A 252 -17.57 -2.40 3.13
CA ALA A 252 -16.21 -2.80 2.77
C ALA A 252 -16.13 -3.18 1.29
N MET A 253 -15.06 -2.74 0.63
CA MET A 253 -14.73 -3.08 -0.75
C MET A 253 -13.26 -3.48 -0.84
N PRO A 254 -12.91 -4.48 -1.68
CA PRO A 254 -11.52 -4.81 -1.94
C PRO A 254 -10.75 -3.60 -2.44
N SER A 255 -9.64 -3.28 -1.79
CA SER A 255 -8.73 -2.24 -2.28
C SER A 255 -7.90 -2.74 -3.47
N THR A 256 -7.37 -1.82 -4.25
CA THR A 256 -6.40 -2.15 -5.31
C THR A 256 -4.98 -2.41 -4.77
N ILE A 257 -4.78 -2.33 -3.46
CA ILE A 257 -3.49 -2.48 -2.81
C ILE A 257 -3.26 -3.95 -2.49
N GLU A 258 -2.35 -4.59 -3.20
CA GLU A 258 -1.89 -5.93 -2.83
C GLU A 258 -1.25 -5.89 -1.44
N SER A 259 -1.69 -6.76 -0.54
CA SER A 259 -1.15 -6.85 0.81
C SER A 259 -0.99 -8.29 1.26
N SER A 260 0.02 -8.52 2.09
CA SER A 260 0.09 -9.77 2.85
C SER A 260 -0.99 -9.75 3.95
N ASP A 261 -1.20 -10.88 4.60
CA ASP A 261 -1.97 -10.93 5.84
C ASP A 261 -1.19 -10.24 6.99
N SER A 262 -1.06 -8.91 6.90
CA SER A 262 -0.31 -8.04 7.81
C SER A 262 -0.90 -6.62 7.82
N PRO A 263 -0.89 -5.91 8.96
CA PRO A 263 -1.43 -4.56 9.01
C PRO A 263 -0.56 -3.57 8.24
N GLY A 264 -1.21 -2.58 7.63
CA GLY A 264 -0.58 -1.38 7.13
C GLY A 264 -0.58 -0.24 8.15
N MET A 265 0.09 0.85 7.80
CA MET A 265 0.05 2.12 8.51
C MET A 265 -0.06 3.27 7.51
N MET A 266 -1.16 4.00 7.56
CA MET A 266 -1.34 5.24 6.80
C MET A 266 -1.06 6.45 7.70
N VAL A 267 -0.35 7.42 7.16
CA VAL A 267 -0.12 8.70 7.83
C VAL A 267 -0.21 9.84 6.84
N ARG A 268 -0.95 10.89 7.18
CA ARG A 268 -0.95 12.13 6.39
C ARG A 268 0.26 12.96 6.79
N LEU A 269 1.03 13.38 5.80
CA LEU A 269 2.24 14.17 5.96
C LEU A 269 1.96 15.67 5.86
N ALA A 270 2.90 16.47 6.33
CA ALA A 270 2.86 17.94 6.21
C ALA A 270 2.76 18.42 4.76
N SER A 271 3.30 17.64 3.82
CA SER A 271 3.14 17.87 2.37
C SER A 271 1.71 17.73 1.86
N GLY A 272 0.80 17.21 2.70
CA GLY A 272 -0.57 16.86 2.33
C GLY A 272 -0.72 15.51 1.64
N ARG A 273 0.37 14.76 1.42
CA ARG A 273 0.32 13.39 0.92
C ARG A 273 -0.01 12.40 2.02
N VAL A 274 -0.50 11.25 1.64
CA VAL A 274 -0.66 10.11 2.54
C VAL A 274 0.44 9.11 2.23
N ALA A 275 1.25 8.76 3.22
CA ALA A 275 2.18 7.65 3.15
C ALA A 275 1.50 6.36 3.62
N LEU A 276 1.72 5.25 2.94
CA LEU A 276 1.32 3.91 3.33
C LEU A 276 2.55 3.03 3.47
N LEU A 277 2.71 2.42 4.63
CA LEU A 277 3.72 1.44 4.96
C LEU A 277 3.04 0.09 5.17
N TRP A 278 3.48 -0.96 4.47
CA TRP A 278 2.87 -2.29 4.61
C TRP A 278 3.75 -3.40 4.03
N ASN A 279 3.38 -4.65 4.30
CA ASN A 279 3.96 -5.82 3.64
C ASN A 279 3.11 -6.16 2.41
N ARG A 280 3.72 -6.25 1.24
CA ARG A 280 3.04 -6.69 0.02
C ARG A 280 2.95 -8.21 -0.02
N TYR A 281 1.96 -8.71 -0.75
CA TYR A 281 1.87 -10.12 -1.07
C TYR A 281 2.93 -10.47 -2.13
N THR A 282 3.80 -11.44 -1.84
CA THR A 282 4.94 -11.78 -2.70
C THR A 282 5.03 -13.26 -3.12
N ASP A 283 4.22 -14.16 -2.55
CA ASP A 283 4.27 -15.58 -2.87
C ASP A 283 3.03 -16.04 -3.66
N PRO A 284 3.14 -16.21 -5.00
CA PRO A 284 2.03 -16.63 -5.83
C PRO A 284 1.66 -18.12 -5.65
N VAL A 285 2.59 -18.94 -5.10
CA VAL A 285 2.39 -20.39 -4.98
C VAL A 285 1.75 -20.78 -3.66
N LYS A 286 2.22 -20.20 -2.57
CA LYS A 286 1.77 -20.56 -1.21
C LYS A 286 0.54 -19.80 -0.74
N LYS A 287 0.13 -18.73 -1.43
CA LYS A 287 -0.96 -17.82 -1.05
C LYS A 287 -0.84 -17.29 0.40
N LEU A 288 0.35 -17.35 0.99
CA LEU A 288 0.64 -16.91 2.33
C LEU A 288 1.26 -15.52 2.28
N GLY A 289 0.79 -14.65 3.11
CA GLY A 289 1.36 -13.32 3.27
C GLY A 289 2.77 -13.43 3.81
N ARG A 290 3.75 -12.93 3.05
CA ARG A 290 5.12 -12.79 3.51
C ARG A 290 5.32 -11.45 4.21
N ARG A 291 6.19 -11.42 5.21
CA ARG A 291 6.47 -10.25 6.03
C ARG A 291 7.96 -9.92 6.11
N GLU A 292 8.75 -10.45 5.18
CA GLU A 292 10.20 -10.26 5.12
C GLU A 292 10.61 -8.98 4.39
N GLU A 293 9.68 -8.32 3.71
CA GLU A 293 9.89 -7.00 3.11
C GLU A 293 8.91 -5.97 3.67
N LEU A 294 9.34 -4.72 3.83
CA LEU A 294 8.49 -3.59 4.13
C LEU A 294 8.48 -2.64 2.94
N SER A 295 7.29 -2.29 2.48
CA SER A 295 7.08 -1.40 1.33
C SER A 295 6.49 -0.06 1.76
N LEU A 296 6.74 0.96 0.92
CA LEU A 296 6.26 2.33 1.05
C LEU A 296 5.63 2.78 -0.26
N ALA A 297 4.50 3.45 -0.19
CA ALA A 297 3.89 4.20 -1.30
C ALA A 297 3.27 5.49 -0.78
N PHE A 298 3.12 6.47 -1.68
CA PHE A 298 2.50 7.75 -1.38
C PHE A 298 1.25 7.96 -2.23
N SER A 299 0.27 8.69 -1.69
CA SER A 299 -0.91 9.14 -2.42
C SER A 299 -1.05 10.65 -2.32
N ASN A 300 -1.29 11.31 -3.45
CA ASN A 300 -1.61 12.75 -3.52
C ASN A 300 -3.11 13.03 -3.49
N ASN A 301 -3.93 12.02 -3.73
CA ASN A 301 -5.37 12.13 -3.97
C ASN A 301 -6.18 11.30 -2.97
N ASP A 302 -5.77 11.38 -1.69
CA ASP A 302 -6.50 10.79 -0.57
C ASP A 302 -6.71 9.27 -0.69
N GLY A 303 -5.68 8.57 -1.17
CA GLY A 303 -5.67 7.12 -1.28
C GLY A 303 -6.53 6.57 -2.43
N ILE A 304 -6.88 7.39 -3.43
CA ILE A 304 -7.51 6.92 -4.66
C ILE A 304 -6.47 6.18 -5.51
N THR A 305 -5.30 6.81 -5.70
CA THR A 305 -4.13 6.15 -6.32
C THR A 305 -2.91 6.27 -5.44
N TRP A 306 -1.96 5.36 -5.68
CA TRP A 306 -0.70 5.28 -4.96
C TRP A 306 0.48 5.26 -5.94
N THR A 307 1.59 5.85 -5.55
CA THR A 307 2.86 5.68 -6.30
C THR A 307 3.20 4.20 -6.39
N THR A 308 4.05 3.82 -7.34
CA THR A 308 4.61 2.46 -7.38
C THR A 308 5.23 2.12 -6.03
N PRO A 309 4.80 1.01 -5.40
CA PRO A 309 5.36 0.59 -4.11
C PRO A 309 6.86 0.37 -4.20
N GLN A 310 7.61 0.94 -3.27
CA GLN A 310 9.05 0.75 -3.16
C GLN A 310 9.37 -0.06 -1.91
N VAL A 311 10.18 -1.08 -2.04
CA VAL A 311 10.68 -1.86 -0.89
C VAL A 311 11.73 -1.03 -0.19
N ILE A 312 11.49 -0.69 1.09
CA ILE A 312 12.39 0.13 1.90
C ILE A 312 13.31 -0.69 2.79
N ALA A 313 12.91 -1.91 3.11
CA ALA A 313 13.72 -2.84 3.91
C ALA A 313 13.38 -4.28 3.57
N VAL A 314 14.38 -5.16 3.58
CA VAL A 314 14.24 -6.62 3.43
C VAL A 314 14.99 -7.31 4.55
N ASN A 315 14.36 -8.27 5.21
CA ASN A 315 15.03 -9.17 6.13
C ASN A 315 15.28 -10.51 5.43
N ARG A 316 16.51 -10.77 5.06
CA ARG A 316 16.88 -11.98 4.33
C ARG A 316 16.65 -13.22 5.21
N VAL A 317 15.94 -14.20 4.65
CA VAL A 317 15.61 -15.45 5.33
C VAL A 317 16.69 -16.50 5.01
N PRO A 318 17.51 -16.94 5.98
CA PRO A 318 18.42 -18.05 5.75
C PRO A 318 17.63 -19.35 5.51
N LYS A 319 18.24 -20.26 4.74
CA LYS A 319 17.65 -21.60 4.53
C LYS A 319 17.47 -22.31 5.87
N GLY A 320 16.25 -22.78 6.16
CA GLY A 320 15.90 -23.49 7.40
C GLY A 320 15.55 -22.59 8.58
N ALA A 321 15.40 -21.29 8.40
CA ALA A 321 14.93 -20.41 9.46
C ALA A 321 13.51 -20.73 9.90
N ARG A 322 13.24 -20.56 11.20
CA ARG A 322 11.90 -20.72 11.76
C ARG A 322 10.95 -19.67 11.15
N GLU A 323 9.72 -20.09 10.86
CA GLU A 323 8.66 -19.17 10.41
C GLU A 323 8.51 -17.99 11.39
N GLY A 324 8.38 -16.79 10.84
CA GLY A 324 8.25 -15.56 11.62
C GLY A 324 9.54 -14.95 12.15
N ALA A 325 10.67 -15.68 12.14
CA ALA A 325 11.95 -15.16 12.64
C ALA A 325 12.47 -13.95 11.87
N HIS A 326 12.00 -13.76 10.62
CA HIS A 326 12.45 -12.73 9.71
C HIS A 326 11.37 -11.71 9.34
N TRP A 327 10.29 -11.66 10.10
CA TRP A 327 9.22 -10.70 9.85
C TRP A 327 9.66 -9.27 10.23
N ILE A 328 9.41 -8.33 9.33
CA ILE A 328 9.52 -6.88 9.54
C ILE A 328 8.16 -6.27 9.28
N SER A 329 7.25 -6.38 10.25
CA SER A 329 5.85 -6.00 10.10
C SER A 329 5.33 -5.22 11.31
N TYR A 330 4.07 -4.80 11.23
CA TYR A 330 3.46 -3.89 12.20
C TYR A 330 4.18 -2.54 12.24
N PRO A 331 4.20 -1.80 11.12
CA PRO A 331 4.91 -0.53 11.06
C PRO A 331 4.23 0.54 11.90
N TYR A 332 5.05 1.44 12.43
CA TYR A 332 4.69 2.78 12.88
C TYR A 332 5.45 3.79 12.03
N ALA A 333 4.80 4.91 11.74
CA ALA A 333 5.39 6.04 11.05
C ALA A 333 5.22 7.31 11.87
N PHE A 334 6.27 8.12 11.91
CA PHE A 334 6.28 9.44 12.55
C PHE A 334 7.01 10.41 11.63
N GLU A 335 6.34 11.49 11.25
CA GLU A 335 6.98 12.58 10.53
C GLU A 335 7.72 13.45 11.54
N ALA A 336 9.01 13.18 11.74
CA ALA A 336 9.85 13.84 12.74
C ALA A 336 10.01 15.34 12.44
N THR A 337 10.25 15.67 11.18
CA THR A 337 10.16 17.02 10.61
C THR A 337 9.48 16.93 9.25
N PRO A 338 8.94 18.02 8.69
CA PRO A 338 8.27 17.97 7.39
C PRO A 338 9.10 17.25 6.33
N GLY A 339 8.54 16.16 5.78
CA GLY A 339 9.17 15.31 4.78
C GLY A 339 10.20 14.31 5.31
N ARG A 340 10.53 14.28 6.60
CA ARG A 340 11.43 13.26 7.20
C ARG A 340 10.65 12.30 8.07
N LEU A 341 10.64 11.03 7.68
CA LEU A 341 9.87 9.98 8.32
C LEU A 341 10.77 9.05 9.12
N TRP A 342 10.44 8.86 10.40
CA TRP A 342 10.93 7.76 11.20
C TRP A 342 9.97 6.57 11.05
N ILE A 343 10.54 5.41 10.77
CA ILE A 343 9.81 4.17 10.57
C ILE A 343 10.34 3.14 11.54
N SER A 344 9.44 2.55 12.29
CA SER A 344 9.76 1.43 13.16
C SER A 344 8.81 0.28 12.92
N THR A 345 9.22 -0.95 13.26
CA THR A 345 8.34 -2.11 13.23
C THR A 345 8.31 -2.81 14.58
N MET A 346 7.15 -3.35 14.94
CA MET A 346 7.00 -4.15 16.14
C MET A 346 7.69 -5.51 15.98
N GLN A 347 7.52 -6.15 14.82
CA GLN A 347 8.21 -7.39 14.47
C GLN A 347 9.50 -7.07 13.72
N GLY A 348 10.58 -7.77 14.05
CA GLY A 348 11.89 -7.63 13.41
C GLY A 348 12.72 -6.44 13.86
N GLY A 349 12.15 -5.51 14.65
CA GLY A 349 12.92 -4.43 15.27
C GLY A 349 13.51 -3.41 14.30
N LEU A 350 12.95 -3.26 13.09
CA LEU A 350 13.39 -2.25 12.13
C LEU A 350 13.30 -0.85 12.76
N ARG A 351 14.37 -0.07 12.59
CA ARG A 351 14.43 1.36 12.89
C ARG A 351 15.07 2.02 11.68
N ALA A 352 14.31 2.85 10.99
CA ALA A 352 14.73 3.47 9.75
C ALA A 352 14.27 4.92 9.65
N GLU A 353 15.04 5.71 8.93
CA GLU A 353 14.70 7.09 8.58
C GLU A 353 14.79 7.25 7.07
N LEU A 354 13.86 8.01 6.49
CA LEU A 354 13.89 8.35 5.09
C LEU A 354 13.34 9.76 4.84
N SER A 355 13.72 10.34 3.71
CA SER A 355 13.17 11.59 3.22
C SER A 355 12.04 11.30 2.21
N GLU A 356 10.88 11.90 2.39
CA GLU A 356 9.77 11.84 1.43
C GLU A 356 10.23 12.23 0.02
N ALA A 357 11.06 13.28 -0.08
CA ALA A 357 11.55 13.80 -1.36
C ALA A 357 12.34 12.77 -2.17
N ASP A 358 13.12 11.90 -1.51
CA ASP A 358 13.94 10.90 -2.19
C ASP A 358 13.09 9.81 -2.86
N PHE A 359 11.89 9.57 -2.34
CA PHE A 359 10.95 8.58 -2.87
C PHE A 359 9.93 9.18 -3.85
N LEU A 360 9.83 10.50 -3.90
CA LEU A 360 8.96 11.25 -4.81
C LEU A 360 9.74 11.85 -5.97
N ALA A 361 11.02 12.06 -5.78
CA ALA A 361 11.88 12.36 -6.92
C ALA A 361 11.68 11.24 -7.94
N PRO A 362 11.56 11.56 -9.24
CA PRO A 362 11.63 10.54 -10.26
C PRO A 362 12.82 9.68 -9.89
N VAL A 363 12.66 8.35 -9.87
CA VAL A 363 13.80 7.47 -9.84
C VAL A 363 14.61 7.94 -11.04
N ALA A 364 15.64 8.74 -10.77
CA ALA A 364 16.70 8.95 -11.74
C ALA A 364 17.33 7.57 -11.83
N VAL A 365 16.71 6.69 -12.63
CA VAL A 365 17.40 5.52 -13.14
C VAL A 365 18.59 6.13 -13.83
N PRO A 366 19.84 5.90 -13.39
CA PRO A 366 20.99 6.32 -14.14
C PRO A 366 20.73 5.77 -15.54
N LEU A 367 20.47 6.68 -16.47
CA LEU A 367 20.25 6.31 -17.85
C LEU A 367 21.63 5.95 -18.36
N ASP A 368 22.06 4.70 -18.15
CA ASP A 368 23.35 4.18 -18.54
C ASP A 368 23.62 4.49 -20.01
N GLY A 369 23.96 5.76 -20.30
CA GLY A 369 24.20 6.26 -21.66
C GLY A 369 23.03 6.07 -22.63
N ALA A 370 21.76 5.91 -22.16
CA ALA A 370 20.60 5.83 -23.03
C ALA A 370 20.42 7.13 -23.78
N ALA A 371 20.44 7.06 -25.12
CA ALA A 371 20.27 8.21 -25.98
C ALA A 371 18.79 8.58 -26.20
N VAL A 372 17.86 7.61 -25.97
CA VAL A 372 16.39 7.83 -26.13
C VAL A 372 15.67 7.37 -24.85
N ARG A 373 14.93 8.29 -24.24
CA ARG A 373 14.15 8.06 -23.03
C ARG A 373 12.67 7.92 -23.39
N ILE A 374 12.08 6.79 -23.01
CA ILE A 374 10.68 6.47 -23.29
C ILE A 374 9.98 6.25 -21.96
N VAL A 375 8.82 6.86 -21.75
CA VAL A 375 7.97 6.59 -20.59
C VAL A 375 6.68 5.91 -21.06
N ALA A 376 6.35 4.75 -20.48
CA ALA A 376 5.10 4.05 -20.73
C ALA A 376 4.08 4.45 -19.64
N LEU A 377 3.15 5.33 -19.99
CA LEU A 377 2.08 5.85 -19.15
C LEU A 377 0.79 5.07 -19.42
N GLY A 378 0.15 4.53 -18.37
CA GLY A 378 -1.09 3.79 -18.49
C GLY A 378 -1.51 3.12 -17.19
N ASP A 379 -2.45 2.22 -17.27
CA ASP A 379 -3.08 1.54 -16.14
C ASP A 379 -2.43 0.19 -15.76
N SER A 380 -3.23 -0.79 -15.30
CA SER A 380 -2.76 -2.13 -14.91
C SER A 380 -2.20 -2.93 -16.08
N ILE A 381 -2.67 -2.71 -17.31
CA ILE A 381 -2.18 -3.39 -18.52
C ILE A 381 -0.76 -2.88 -18.84
N THR A 382 -0.53 -1.57 -18.70
CA THR A 382 0.81 -0.97 -18.84
C THR A 382 1.73 -1.41 -17.71
N ARG A 383 1.29 -1.41 -16.45
CA ARG A 383 2.04 -1.97 -15.33
C ARG A 383 2.50 -3.39 -15.61
N GLY A 384 1.61 -4.23 -16.08
CA GLY A 384 1.82 -5.55 -16.65
C GLY A 384 2.24 -6.64 -15.65
N ALA A 385 3.21 -6.38 -14.78
CA ALA A 385 3.71 -7.38 -13.83
C ALA A 385 2.63 -7.84 -12.85
N ARG A 386 2.43 -9.18 -12.80
CA ARG A 386 1.40 -9.86 -12.03
C ARG A 386 1.73 -11.34 -11.86
N PRO A 387 0.96 -12.14 -11.09
CA PRO A 387 1.15 -13.57 -11.07
C PRO A 387 1.21 -14.15 -12.50
N ARG A 388 2.25 -14.89 -12.81
CA ARG A 388 2.60 -15.48 -14.13
C ARG A 388 3.19 -14.52 -15.17
N VAL A 389 3.36 -13.22 -14.87
CA VAL A 389 4.04 -12.25 -15.75
C VAL A 389 5.08 -11.48 -14.94
N THR A 390 6.35 -11.73 -15.19
CA THR A 390 7.44 -11.01 -14.52
C THR A 390 7.61 -9.61 -15.09
N PRO A 391 8.27 -8.67 -14.38
CA PRO A 391 8.55 -7.33 -14.92
C PRO A 391 9.26 -7.34 -16.28
N GLN A 392 10.13 -8.32 -16.53
CA GLN A 392 10.87 -8.47 -17.78
C GLN A 392 10.02 -8.98 -18.95
N GLN A 393 8.86 -9.54 -18.67
CA GLN A 393 7.91 -10.07 -19.66
C GLN A 393 6.79 -9.09 -20.01
N THR A 394 6.78 -7.90 -19.40
CA THR A 394 5.80 -6.85 -19.71
C THR A 394 6.13 -6.15 -21.03
N PHE A 395 5.12 -5.63 -21.73
CA PHE A 395 5.35 -4.97 -23.02
C PHE A 395 6.34 -3.79 -22.95
N PRO A 396 6.40 -2.96 -21.87
CA PRO A 396 7.42 -1.92 -21.79
C PRO A 396 8.85 -2.49 -21.75
N ALA A 397 9.08 -3.57 -20.99
CA ALA A 397 10.37 -4.22 -20.93
C ALA A 397 10.74 -4.91 -22.25
N LEU A 398 9.79 -5.57 -22.89
CA LEU A 398 9.98 -6.21 -24.20
C LEU A 398 10.23 -5.19 -25.32
N THR A 399 9.54 -4.03 -25.28
CA THR A 399 9.80 -2.89 -26.18
C THR A 399 11.24 -2.39 -26.03
N GLN A 400 11.70 -2.21 -24.78
CA GLN A 400 13.11 -1.85 -24.53
C GLN A 400 14.09 -2.87 -25.10
N ALA A 401 13.83 -4.14 -24.85
CA ALA A 401 14.69 -5.22 -25.34
C ALA A 401 14.76 -5.24 -26.88
N ALA A 402 13.63 -5.07 -27.55
CA ALA A 402 13.55 -5.03 -29.00
C ALA A 402 14.29 -3.81 -29.59
N LEU A 403 14.08 -2.60 -29.04
CA LEU A 403 14.79 -1.40 -29.47
C LEU A 403 16.31 -1.54 -29.29
N ARG A 404 16.77 -2.11 -28.19
CA ARG A 404 18.19 -2.38 -27.94
C ARG A 404 18.73 -3.44 -28.91
N GLY A 405 17.95 -4.49 -29.19
CA GLY A 405 18.28 -5.49 -30.21
C GLY A 405 18.42 -4.89 -31.62
N ALA A 406 17.67 -3.84 -31.93
CA ALA A 406 17.78 -3.06 -33.17
C ALA A 406 18.94 -2.02 -33.16
N GLY A 407 19.82 -2.06 -32.16
CA GLY A 407 21.02 -1.21 -32.04
C GLY A 407 20.74 0.20 -31.49
N LEU A 408 19.54 0.44 -30.93
CA LEU A 408 19.19 1.74 -30.35
C LEU A 408 19.56 1.76 -28.85
N ARG A 409 20.24 2.81 -28.39
CA ARG A 409 20.41 3.05 -26.96
C ARG A 409 19.13 3.65 -26.40
N ALA A 410 18.15 2.78 -26.07
CA ALA A 410 16.84 3.16 -25.57
C ALA A 410 16.60 2.64 -24.15
N GLN A 411 15.87 3.41 -23.36
CA GLN A 411 15.33 2.99 -22.07
C GLN A 411 13.84 3.28 -22.03
N VAL A 412 13.08 2.28 -21.57
CA VAL A 412 11.64 2.39 -21.35
C VAL A 412 11.34 2.35 -19.87
N HIS A 413 10.84 3.45 -19.32
CA HIS A 413 10.40 3.52 -17.93
C HIS A 413 8.89 3.27 -17.85
N ASN A 414 8.52 2.22 -17.15
CA ASN A 414 7.12 1.84 -16.94
C ASN A 414 6.55 2.57 -15.72
N VAL A 415 5.59 3.47 -15.95
CA VAL A 415 4.86 4.20 -14.89
C VAL A 415 3.38 3.82 -14.84
N GLY A 416 3.02 2.61 -15.30
CA GLY A 416 1.66 2.08 -15.25
C GLY A 416 1.16 1.84 -13.82
N ILE A 417 -0.08 2.21 -13.52
CA ILE A 417 -0.72 2.06 -12.21
C ILE A 417 -2.03 1.29 -12.35
N GLY A 418 -2.18 0.21 -11.55
CA GLY A 418 -3.41 -0.60 -11.55
C GLY A 418 -4.66 0.19 -11.19
N GLY A 419 -5.74 0.03 -11.96
CA GLY A 419 -7.02 0.69 -11.72
C GLY A 419 -7.07 2.17 -12.10
N GLU A 420 -6.01 2.71 -12.70
CA GLU A 420 -5.91 4.12 -13.02
C GLU A 420 -6.79 4.52 -14.22
N ARG A 421 -7.33 5.74 -14.15
CA ARG A 421 -8.09 6.42 -15.19
C ARG A 421 -7.36 7.67 -15.65
N THR A 422 -7.82 8.26 -16.76
CA THR A 422 -7.19 9.45 -17.35
C THR A 422 -7.21 10.69 -16.46
N ASP A 423 -8.24 10.87 -15.61
CA ASP A 423 -8.30 11.97 -14.64
C ASP A 423 -7.21 11.85 -13.57
N LEU A 424 -6.94 10.63 -13.10
CA LEU A 424 -5.90 10.35 -12.13
C LEU A 424 -4.49 10.45 -12.76
N ALA A 425 -4.36 10.05 -14.03
CA ALA A 425 -3.11 10.22 -14.79
C ALA A 425 -2.70 11.70 -14.88
N LEU A 426 -3.65 12.60 -15.10
CA LEU A 426 -3.41 14.05 -15.17
C LEU A 426 -2.86 14.63 -13.87
N GLU A 427 -3.26 14.09 -12.71
CA GLU A 427 -2.79 14.57 -11.41
C GLU A 427 -1.31 14.28 -11.16
N ARG A 428 -0.78 13.21 -11.78
CA ARG A 428 0.62 12.80 -11.61
C ARG A 428 1.51 13.05 -12.84
N LEU A 429 0.94 13.55 -13.95
CA LEU A 429 1.63 13.68 -15.23
C LEU A 429 2.93 14.48 -15.13
N GLU A 430 2.91 15.59 -14.40
CA GLU A 430 4.10 16.43 -14.19
C GLU A 430 5.16 15.68 -13.39
N ARG A 431 4.75 15.10 -12.27
CA ARG A 431 5.66 14.45 -11.32
C ARG A 431 6.27 13.16 -11.86
N ASP A 432 5.45 12.28 -12.45
CA ASP A 432 5.86 10.91 -12.77
C ASP A 432 6.30 10.73 -14.22
N VAL A 433 5.98 11.70 -15.09
CA VAL A 433 6.25 11.62 -16.52
C VAL A 433 7.13 12.76 -16.99
N ILE A 434 6.62 14.02 -16.92
CA ILE A 434 7.31 15.18 -17.51
C ILE A 434 8.64 15.47 -16.82
N SER A 435 8.68 15.34 -15.49
CA SER A 435 9.92 15.54 -14.71
C SER A 435 11.07 14.60 -15.12
N GLN A 436 10.75 13.46 -15.73
CA GLN A 436 11.76 12.52 -16.25
C GLN A 436 12.36 12.97 -17.59
N ARG A 437 11.86 14.07 -18.17
CA ARG A 437 12.29 14.61 -19.47
C ARG A 437 12.29 13.54 -20.57
N PRO A 438 11.17 12.84 -20.79
CA PRO A 438 11.11 11.79 -21.79
C PRO A 438 11.18 12.38 -23.19
N ASP A 439 11.83 11.67 -24.11
CA ASP A 439 11.83 11.96 -25.53
C ASP A 439 10.53 11.48 -26.19
N ILE A 440 10.00 10.34 -25.70
CA ILE A 440 8.75 9.73 -26.17
C ILE A 440 7.92 9.32 -24.93
N VAL A 441 6.60 9.52 -24.99
CA VAL A 441 5.65 8.94 -24.03
C VAL A 441 4.60 8.14 -24.79
N THR A 442 4.45 6.86 -24.44
CA THR A 442 3.30 6.07 -24.87
C THR A 442 2.18 6.20 -23.85
N VAL A 443 0.93 6.40 -24.30
CA VAL A 443 -0.24 6.63 -23.43
C VAL A 443 -1.32 5.63 -23.76
N MET A 444 -1.72 4.78 -22.78
CA MET A 444 -2.72 3.74 -22.94
C MET A 444 -3.68 3.74 -21.76
N TYR A 445 -4.94 4.13 -22.01
CA TYR A 445 -6.03 4.20 -21.03
C TYR A 445 -7.37 3.89 -21.69
N GLY A 446 -8.36 3.55 -20.86
CA GLY A 446 -9.73 3.33 -21.29
C GLY A 446 -10.41 2.18 -20.58
N THR A 447 -9.68 1.14 -20.23
CA THR A 447 -10.21 -0.05 -19.53
C THR A 447 -10.92 0.32 -18.23
N ASN A 448 -10.30 1.16 -17.40
CA ASN A 448 -10.88 1.60 -16.13
C ASN A 448 -11.86 2.77 -16.31
N ASP A 449 -11.63 3.64 -17.26
CA ASP A 449 -12.51 4.77 -17.58
C ASP A 449 -13.89 4.28 -18.04
N SER A 450 -13.91 3.28 -18.92
CA SER A 450 -15.14 2.71 -19.50
C SER A 450 -15.89 1.75 -18.58
N TRP A 451 -15.25 1.30 -17.49
CA TRP A 451 -15.83 0.29 -16.60
C TRP A 451 -17.05 0.84 -15.85
N VAL A 452 -18.09 0.02 -15.72
CA VAL A 452 -19.27 0.30 -14.88
C VAL A 452 -19.20 -0.55 -13.62
N ASP A 453 -19.20 0.10 -12.46
CA ASP A 453 -19.22 -0.59 -11.17
C ASP A 453 -20.61 -1.14 -10.83
N LYS A 454 -20.68 -2.20 -10.03
CA LYS A 454 -21.94 -2.81 -9.59
C LYS A 454 -22.81 -1.76 -8.90
N GLY A 455 -24.08 -1.68 -9.35
CA GLY A 455 -25.05 -0.71 -8.82
C GLY A 455 -24.91 0.71 -9.40
N LYS A 456 -24.07 0.90 -10.41
CA LYS A 456 -23.97 2.13 -11.19
C LYS A 456 -24.55 1.92 -12.58
N MET A 457 -25.03 3.00 -13.19
CA MET A 457 -25.58 2.99 -14.56
C MET A 457 -24.59 3.51 -15.59
N GLU A 458 -23.58 4.26 -15.13
CA GLU A 458 -22.62 4.96 -15.98
C GLU A 458 -21.21 4.43 -15.77
N SER A 459 -20.36 4.62 -16.77
CA SER A 459 -18.93 4.35 -16.69
C SER A 459 -18.28 5.22 -15.62
N ARG A 460 -17.16 4.74 -15.04
CA ARG A 460 -16.41 5.47 -13.99
C ARG A 460 -16.02 6.87 -14.41
N LEU A 461 -15.81 7.09 -15.71
CA LEU A 461 -15.56 8.39 -16.30
C LEU A 461 -16.40 8.56 -17.57
N PRO A 462 -17.14 9.67 -17.78
CA PRO A 462 -17.88 9.91 -19.02
C PRO A 462 -16.96 9.97 -20.24
N GLU A 463 -17.43 9.47 -21.40
CA GLU A 463 -16.64 9.46 -22.67
C GLU A 463 -16.09 10.84 -23.04
N GLN A 464 -16.90 11.89 -22.88
CA GLN A 464 -16.46 13.26 -23.18
C GLN A 464 -15.28 13.66 -22.28
N GLN A 465 -15.38 13.39 -20.97
CA GLN A 465 -14.32 13.73 -20.02
C GLN A 465 -13.05 12.91 -20.30
N PHE A 466 -13.19 11.65 -20.68
CA PHE A 466 -12.08 10.80 -21.11
C PHE A 466 -11.35 11.41 -22.31
N GLU A 467 -12.09 11.86 -23.34
CA GLU A 467 -11.54 12.51 -24.53
C GLU A 467 -10.84 13.82 -24.16
N GLU A 468 -11.46 14.68 -23.36
CA GLU A 468 -10.87 15.93 -22.87
C GLU A 468 -9.57 15.68 -22.09
N ASN A 469 -9.53 14.67 -21.24
CA ASN A 469 -8.35 14.28 -20.49
C ASN A 469 -7.22 13.82 -21.41
N LEU A 470 -7.50 13.01 -22.43
CA LEU A 470 -6.49 12.60 -23.42
C LEU A 470 -5.90 13.81 -24.15
N ARG A 471 -6.75 14.74 -24.59
CA ARG A 471 -6.31 15.99 -25.24
C ARG A 471 -5.40 16.80 -24.32
N LEU A 472 -5.75 16.90 -23.06
CA LEU A 472 -4.96 17.63 -22.07
C LEU A 472 -3.62 16.94 -21.78
N ILE A 473 -3.59 15.59 -21.68
CA ILE A 473 -2.36 14.81 -21.55
C ILE A 473 -1.44 15.08 -22.75
N VAL A 474 -1.95 14.96 -23.98
CA VAL A 474 -1.17 15.22 -25.21
C VAL A 474 -0.65 16.65 -25.25
N SER A 475 -1.50 17.62 -24.91
CA SER A 475 -1.11 19.05 -24.89
C SER A 475 0.03 19.32 -23.91
N ARG A 476 -0.09 18.85 -22.66
CA ARG A 476 0.95 19.04 -21.63
C ARG A 476 2.27 18.38 -22.01
N LEU A 477 2.23 17.19 -22.58
CA LEU A 477 3.42 16.48 -23.05
C LEU A 477 4.10 17.21 -24.21
N ARG A 478 3.32 17.78 -25.14
CA ARG A 478 3.86 18.60 -26.24
C ARG A 478 4.50 19.90 -25.76
N VAL A 479 3.90 20.56 -24.77
CA VAL A 479 4.50 21.75 -24.13
C VAL A 479 5.86 21.39 -23.51
N ALA A 480 5.98 20.17 -22.97
CA ALA A 480 7.24 19.63 -22.46
C ALA A 480 8.21 19.15 -23.57
N LYS A 481 7.90 19.39 -24.85
CA LYS A 481 8.68 18.97 -26.04
C LYS A 481 8.84 17.46 -26.17
N THR A 482 7.91 16.70 -25.62
CA THR A 482 7.88 15.23 -25.66
C THR A 482 7.05 14.75 -26.85
N ARG A 483 7.52 13.76 -27.59
CA ARG A 483 6.74 13.06 -28.61
C ARG A 483 5.75 12.12 -27.94
N VAL A 484 4.50 12.12 -28.41
CA VAL A 484 3.44 11.28 -27.84
C VAL A 484 3.06 10.21 -28.83
N VAL A 485 2.83 8.99 -28.33
CA VAL A 485 2.21 7.89 -29.06
C VAL A 485 0.97 7.48 -28.28
N LEU A 486 -0.21 7.65 -28.85
CA LEU A 486 -1.45 7.14 -28.27
C LEU A 486 -1.61 5.66 -28.58
N MET A 487 -2.17 4.91 -27.65
CA MET A 487 -2.45 3.49 -27.82
C MET A 487 -3.88 3.21 -27.38
N THR A 488 -4.61 2.41 -28.15
CA THR A 488 -5.86 1.84 -27.65
C THR A 488 -5.54 0.71 -26.68
N GLU A 489 -6.42 0.47 -25.70
CA GLU A 489 -6.34 -0.72 -24.86
C GLU A 489 -6.57 -1.98 -25.69
N PRO A 490 -5.99 -3.13 -25.33
CA PRO A 490 -6.38 -4.40 -25.93
C PRO A 490 -7.83 -4.74 -25.54
N ARG A 491 -8.47 -5.52 -26.40
CA ARG A 491 -9.81 -6.02 -26.18
C ARG A 491 -9.84 -7.06 -25.05
N PHE A 492 -10.90 -7.09 -24.25
CA PHE A 492 -11.16 -8.18 -23.31
C PHE A 492 -11.37 -9.51 -24.06
N GLY A 493 -10.85 -10.60 -23.49
CA GLY A 493 -11.06 -11.96 -23.98
C GLY A 493 -12.50 -12.46 -23.78
N GLU A 494 -12.78 -13.66 -24.29
CA GLU A 494 -14.13 -14.26 -24.30
C GLU A 494 -14.64 -14.59 -22.90
N GLU A 495 -13.76 -15.02 -22.00
CA GLU A 495 -14.07 -15.37 -20.61
C GLU A 495 -13.88 -14.19 -19.64
N ASN A 496 -14.20 -12.97 -20.11
CA ASN A 496 -14.08 -11.78 -19.31
C ASN A 496 -15.17 -11.69 -18.23
N GLN A 497 -14.87 -10.93 -17.20
CA GLN A 497 -15.84 -10.54 -16.20
C GLN A 497 -16.82 -9.51 -16.81
N ARG A 498 -18.13 -9.73 -16.65
CA ARG A 498 -19.15 -8.76 -17.02
C ARG A 498 -19.04 -7.51 -16.12
N ASN A 499 -19.36 -6.34 -16.69
CA ASN A 499 -19.40 -5.11 -15.94
C ASN A 499 -20.57 -5.07 -14.93
N GLY A 500 -20.70 -4.01 -14.17
CA GLY A 500 -21.75 -3.86 -13.15
C GLY A 500 -23.19 -3.90 -13.65
N LEU A 501 -23.41 -3.77 -14.97
CA LEU A 501 -24.70 -3.90 -15.64
C LEU A 501 -24.92 -5.29 -16.25
N GLY A 502 -23.94 -6.20 -16.15
CA GLY A 502 -24.00 -7.49 -16.82
C GLY A 502 -23.65 -7.45 -18.31
N GLU A 503 -23.19 -6.30 -18.84
CA GLU A 503 -22.77 -6.13 -20.23
C GLU A 503 -21.37 -6.71 -20.47
N ASP A 504 -21.09 -7.09 -21.73
CA ASP A 504 -19.70 -7.32 -22.16
C ASP A 504 -18.94 -5.99 -22.07
N PRO A 505 -17.82 -5.92 -21.33
CA PRO A 505 -17.08 -4.68 -21.17
C PRO A 505 -16.55 -4.11 -22.49
N ASN A 506 -16.36 -4.96 -23.51
CA ASN A 506 -15.95 -4.53 -24.85
C ASN A 506 -16.96 -3.59 -25.52
N VAL A 507 -18.26 -3.68 -25.17
CA VAL A 507 -19.29 -2.80 -25.73
C VAL A 507 -19.01 -1.34 -25.39
N ARG A 508 -18.68 -1.07 -24.14
CA ARG A 508 -18.32 0.29 -23.72
C ARG A 508 -16.89 0.64 -24.09
N LEU A 509 -15.95 -0.27 -23.87
CA LEU A 509 -14.55 -0.03 -24.20
C LEU A 509 -14.36 0.38 -25.67
N ALA A 510 -15.07 -0.24 -26.61
CA ALA A 510 -15.00 0.12 -28.03
C ALA A 510 -15.28 1.62 -28.28
N ARG A 511 -16.23 2.22 -27.57
CA ARG A 511 -16.58 3.65 -27.69
C ARG A 511 -15.44 4.54 -27.19
N TYR A 512 -14.78 4.16 -26.10
CA TYR A 512 -13.60 4.88 -25.57
C TYR A 512 -12.41 4.73 -26.50
N MET A 513 -12.22 3.58 -27.10
CA MET A 513 -11.15 3.36 -28.10
C MET A 513 -11.37 4.18 -29.36
N GLU A 514 -12.63 4.40 -29.74
CA GLU A 514 -12.93 5.35 -30.83
C GLU A 514 -12.52 6.78 -30.46
N ARG A 515 -12.72 7.23 -29.21
CA ARG A 515 -12.22 8.53 -28.76
C ARG A 515 -10.70 8.63 -28.83
N VAL A 516 -9.97 7.56 -28.52
CA VAL A 516 -8.51 7.53 -28.69
C VAL A 516 -8.12 7.73 -30.15
N ARG A 517 -8.81 7.07 -31.10
CA ARG A 517 -8.56 7.22 -32.55
C ARG A 517 -8.85 8.64 -33.02
N VAL A 518 -9.98 9.21 -32.60
CA VAL A 518 -10.36 10.60 -32.94
C VAL A 518 -9.29 11.58 -32.45
N VAL A 519 -8.88 11.50 -31.19
CA VAL A 519 -7.85 12.37 -30.63
C VAL A 519 -6.51 12.20 -31.36
N ALA A 520 -6.12 10.95 -31.66
CA ALA A 520 -4.89 10.68 -32.40
C ALA A 520 -4.91 11.30 -33.80
N PHE A 521 -6.02 11.15 -34.51
CA PHE A 521 -6.21 11.71 -35.86
C PHE A 521 -6.20 13.25 -35.85
N GLU A 522 -7.05 13.88 -35.04
CA GLU A 522 -7.20 15.33 -34.99
C GLU A 522 -5.94 16.06 -34.51
N LEU A 523 -5.24 15.46 -33.52
CA LEU A 523 -3.99 16.04 -33.01
C LEU A 523 -2.75 15.55 -33.78
N THR A 524 -2.91 14.76 -34.82
CA THR A 524 -1.80 14.18 -35.61
C THR A 524 -0.78 13.53 -34.70
N VAL A 525 -1.25 12.61 -33.82
CA VAL A 525 -0.43 11.81 -32.92
C VAL A 525 -0.33 10.39 -33.44
N PRO A 526 0.86 9.79 -33.53
CA PRO A 526 0.98 8.36 -33.88
C PRO A 526 0.11 7.49 -32.97
N LEU A 527 -0.55 6.50 -33.57
CA LEU A 527 -1.48 5.59 -32.90
C LEU A 527 -1.00 4.13 -33.03
N VAL A 528 -1.04 3.39 -31.92
CA VAL A 528 -1.00 1.92 -31.92
C VAL A 528 -2.39 1.39 -31.57
N ASP A 529 -3.08 0.80 -32.53
CA ASP A 529 -4.47 0.36 -32.35
C ASP A 529 -4.56 -1.12 -31.93
N HIS A 530 -4.27 -1.39 -30.67
CA HIS A 530 -4.35 -2.75 -30.10
C HIS A 530 -5.78 -3.28 -30.11
N PHE A 531 -6.79 -2.45 -29.83
CA PHE A 531 -8.19 -2.88 -29.82
C PHE A 531 -8.63 -3.37 -31.19
N GLY A 532 -8.31 -2.63 -32.24
CA GLY A 532 -8.61 -3.01 -33.61
C GLY A 532 -7.93 -4.33 -34.00
N GLN A 533 -6.65 -4.43 -33.71
CA GLN A 533 -5.84 -5.60 -34.04
C GLN A 533 -6.31 -6.88 -33.31
N TRP A 534 -6.64 -6.77 -32.01
CA TRP A 534 -7.17 -7.90 -31.26
C TRP A 534 -8.59 -8.27 -31.69
N THR A 535 -9.37 -7.30 -32.17
CA THR A 535 -10.67 -7.56 -32.78
C THR A 535 -10.52 -8.37 -34.09
N GLU A 536 -9.60 -7.97 -34.99
CA GLU A 536 -9.30 -8.71 -36.19
C GLU A 536 -8.79 -10.13 -35.91
N PHE A 537 -7.94 -10.29 -34.91
CA PHE A 537 -7.41 -11.58 -34.48
C PHE A 537 -8.56 -12.51 -34.04
N GLN A 538 -9.51 -12.01 -33.26
CA GLN A 538 -10.70 -12.75 -32.83
C GLN A 538 -11.61 -13.08 -34.04
N GLN A 539 -11.81 -12.16 -34.97
CA GLN A 539 -12.61 -12.39 -36.18
C GLN A 539 -12.04 -13.48 -37.09
N ARG A 540 -10.73 -13.69 -37.04
CA ARG A 540 -10.04 -14.81 -37.73
C ARG A 540 -10.14 -16.12 -36.98
N GLY A 541 -11.00 -16.24 -35.97
CA GLY A 541 -11.27 -17.45 -35.20
C GLY A 541 -10.25 -17.75 -34.08
N GLN A 542 -9.37 -16.81 -33.76
CA GLN A 542 -8.41 -16.94 -32.65
C GLN A 542 -9.08 -16.58 -31.33
N LYS A 543 -8.68 -17.26 -30.25
CA LYS A 543 -9.22 -17.00 -28.91
C LYS A 543 -8.32 -16.06 -28.14
N LEU A 544 -8.80 -14.88 -27.82
CA LEU A 544 -8.10 -13.89 -26.99
C LEU A 544 -7.83 -14.37 -25.57
N GLN A 545 -8.61 -15.33 -25.09
CA GLN A 545 -8.39 -15.96 -23.79
C GLN A 545 -6.98 -16.56 -23.67
N SER A 546 -6.39 -17.05 -24.77
CA SER A 546 -5.00 -17.55 -24.79
C SER A 546 -3.94 -16.46 -24.60
N TRP A 547 -4.31 -15.17 -24.73
CA TRP A 547 -3.43 -14.00 -24.59
C TRP A 547 -3.64 -13.22 -23.30
N THR A 548 -4.55 -13.69 -22.44
CA THR A 548 -4.87 -13.03 -21.17
C THR A 548 -4.71 -13.98 -19.98
N THR A 549 -4.51 -13.41 -18.79
CA THR A 549 -4.44 -14.16 -17.53
C THR A 549 -5.81 -14.36 -16.89
N ASP A 550 -6.75 -13.45 -17.15
CA ASP A 550 -8.06 -13.33 -16.48
C ASP A 550 -9.16 -12.75 -17.40
N GLY A 551 -8.97 -12.82 -18.70
CA GLY A 551 -9.87 -12.23 -19.68
C GLY A 551 -9.69 -10.73 -19.90
N CYS A 552 -8.89 -10.05 -19.08
CA CYS A 552 -8.62 -8.61 -19.20
C CYS A 552 -7.13 -8.33 -19.44
N HIS A 553 -6.29 -8.83 -18.57
CA HIS A 553 -4.87 -8.48 -18.53
C HIS A 553 -4.05 -9.44 -19.39
N PRO A 554 -3.14 -8.92 -20.21
CA PRO A 554 -2.28 -9.75 -21.04
C PRO A 554 -1.43 -10.72 -20.22
N ASN A 555 -1.24 -11.93 -20.74
CA ASN A 555 -0.22 -12.87 -20.32
C ASN A 555 1.09 -12.62 -21.10
N ILE A 556 2.05 -13.54 -21.04
CA ILE A 556 3.36 -13.37 -21.69
C ILE A 556 3.19 -13.17 -23.22
N GLU A 557 2.37 -13.96 -23.87
CA GLU A 557 2.09 -13.91 -25.30
C GLU A 557 1.37 -12.60 -25.68
N GLY A 558 0.37 -12.20 -24.89
CA GLY A 558 -0.32 -10.92 -25.07
C GLY A 558 0.63 -9.73 -24.93
N HIS A 559 1.50 -9.71 -23.94
CA HIS A 559 2.52 -8.68 -23.81
C HIS A 559 3.53 -8.66 -24.95
N ALA A 560 3.89 -9.83 -25.50
CA ALA A 560 4.79 -9.89 -26.66
C ALA A 560 4.13 -9.32 -27.91
N ASP A 561 2.83 -9.57 -28.14
CA ASP A 561 2.07 -8.98 -29.25
C ASP A 561 1.99 -7.45 -29.10
N LEU A 562 1.64 -6.93 -27.91
CA LEU A 562 1.62 -5.49 -27.67
C LEU A 562 2.98 -4.85 -27.97
N ALA A 563 4.07 -5.43 -27.44
CA ALA A 563 5.43 -4.90 -27.63
C ALA A 563 5.82 -4.87 -29.13
N HIS A 564 5.53 -5.92 -29.86
CA HIS A 564 5.82 -5.99 -31.30
C HIS A 564 5.20 -4.83 -32.07
N ARG A 565 3.94 -4.49 -31.79
CA ARG A 565 3.22 -3.39 -32.44
C ARG A 565 3.71 -2.02 -32.00
N ILE A 566 4.05 -1.86 -30.72
CA ILE A 566 4.60 -0.62 -30.19
C ILE A 566 5.95 -0.32 -30.84
N VAL A 567 6.83 -1.32 -30.96
CA VAL A 567 8.15 -1.19 -31.60
C VAL A 567 8.02 -0.66 -33.03
N ALA A 568 7.05 -1.16 -33.81
CA ALA A 568 6.83 -0.70 -35.20
C ALA A 568 6.57 0.81 -35.31
N VAL A 569 5.99 1.44 -34.28
CA VAL A 569 5.71 2.89 -34.24
C VAL A 569 6.81 3.66 -33.53
N VAL A 570 7.35 3.12 -32.44
CA VAL A 570 8.31 3.82 -31.59
C VAL A 570 9.73 3.81 -32.16
N GLU A 571 10.15 2.72 -32.83
CA GLU A 571 11.49 2.62 -33.40
C GLU A 571 11.82 3.72 -34.41
N PRO A 572 10.98 4.01 -35.41
CA PRO A 572 11.22 5.12 -36.34
C PRO A 572 11.35 6.48 -35.65
N LEU A 573 10.51 6.73 -34.61
CA LEU A 573 10.56 7.96 -33.83
C LEU A 573 11.88 8.07 -33.04
N ALA A 574 12.32 6.97 -32.43
CA ALA A 574 13.58 6.90 -31.69
C ALA A 574 14.79 7.14 -32.62
N ARG A 575 14.78 6.56 -33.82
CA ARG A 575 15.84 6.82 -34.83
C ARG A 575 15.90 8.29 -35.24
N GLN A 576 14.75 8.93 -35.47
CA GLN A 576 14.70 10.37 -35.79
C GLN A 576 15.28 11.24 -34.67
N ILE A 577 15.07 10.87 -33.39
CA ILE A 577 15.65 11.60 -32.26
C ILE A 577 17.18 11.49 -32.30
N LEU A 578 17.70 10.28 -32.52
CA LEU A 578 19.14 10.04 -32.57
C LEU A 578 19.83 10.77 -33.72
N THR A 579 19.18 10.92 -34.87
CA THR A 579 19.72 11.64 -36.02
C THR A 579 19.61 13.16 -35.89
N SER A 580 18.79 13.68 -34.97
CA SER A 580 18.64 15.09 -34.66
C SER A 580 19.53 15.60 -33.52
N ILE A 581 20.30 14.72 -32.88
CA ILE A 581 21.33 15.09 -31.91
C ILE A 581 22.61 15.42 -32.71
N PRO A 582 23.12 16.66 -32.63
CA PRO A 582 24.30 17.08 -33.38
C PRO A 582 25.58 16.35 -33.00
#